data_8081341a399e1d3e0339c52b52f1171a
#
_entry.id   8081341a399e1d3e0339c52b52f1171a
#
_cell.length_a   1.000
_cell.length_b   1.000
_cell.length_c   1.000
_cell.angle_alpha   90.00
_cell.angle_beta   90.00
_cell.angle_gamma   90.00
#
_symmetry.space_group_name_H-M   'P 1'
#
loop_
_entity.id
_entity.type
_entity.pdbx_description
1 polymer ?
#
loop_
_entity_poly.entity_id
_entity_poly.type
_entity_poly.pdbx_seq_one_letter_code
_entity_poly.pdbx_strand_id
1 'polypeptide(L)'
;MNLKANSYKLRQDILDIVYHAKGGHIGGDMSVIDTLNVLYNKQMNVTPENFHDPDHDRFILSKGHTVEALYAVLCQKGFFPREDLKTVSQYLSKYIGHPNNKVNGIEMNSGSLGHGLSVAIGMALAGKMDK
;
A
#
# COMPACT_ATOMS: atom_id res chain seq x y z
N MET A 1 -11.59 5.17 -15.38
CA MET A 1 -11.28 3.78 -14.99
C MET A 1 -12.52 3.11 -14.41
N ASN A 2 -12.83 1.87 -14.80
CA ASN A 2 -13.89 1.08 -14.16
C ASN A 2 -13.31 0.40 -12.90
N LEU A 3 -13.67 0.92 -11.73
CA LEU A 3 -13.11 0.44 -10.45
C LEU A 3 -13.44 -1.03 -10.17
N LYS A 4 -14.63 -1.52 -10.56
CA LYS A 4 -15.00 -2.93 -10.37
C LYS A 4 -14.10 -3.86 -11.18
N ALA A 5 -13.92 -3.56 -12.46
CA ALA A 5 -13.01 -4.33 -13.30
C ALA A 5 -11.55 -4.24 -12.82
N ASN A 6 -11.15 -3.08 -12.30
CA ASN A 6 -9.85 -2.87 -11.72
C ASN A 6 -9.61 -3.71 -10.46
N SER A 7 -10.61 -3.83 -9.59
CA SER A 7 -10.51 -4.68 -8.40
C SER A 7 -10.22 -6.14 -8.74
N TYR A 8 -10.76 -6.66 -9.83
CA TYR A 8 -10.43 -8.04 -10.27
C TYR A 8 -8.97 -8.17 -10.71
N LYS A 9 -8.42 -7.16 -11.42
CA LYS A 9 -7.00 -7.15 -11.80
C LYS A 9 -6.09 -7.09 -10.58
N LEU A 10 -6.40 -6.23 -9.62
CA LEU A 10 -5.64 -6.12 -8.38
C LEU A 10 -5.68 -7.42 -7.56
N ARG A 11 -6.81 -8.13 -7.55
CA ARG A 11 -6.89 -9.47 -6.93
C ARG A 11 -6.00 -10.49 -7.62
N GLN A 12 -5.92 -10.45 -8.94
CA GLN A 12 -4.99 -11.30 -9.69
C GLN A 12 -3.54 -10.96 -9.30
N ASP A 13 -3.19 -9.68 -9.23
CA ASP A 13 -1.85 -9.26 -8.80
C ASP A 13 -1.52 -9.74 -7.38
N ILE A 14 -2.46 -9.67 -6.43
CA ILE A 14 -2.29 -10.21 -5.08
C ILE A 14 -2.01 -11.72 -5.12
N LEU A 15 -2.80 -12.48 -5.88
CA LEU A 15 -2.60 -13.93 -6.01
C LEU A 15 -1.22 -14.26 -6.60
N ASP A 16 -0.79 -13.51 -7.60
CA ASP A 16 0.53 -13.67 -8.21
C ASP A 16 1.65 -13.35 -7.21
N ILE A 17 1.51 -12.29 -6.42
CA ILE A 17 2.47 -11.93 -5.36
C ILE A 17 2.58 -13.08 -4.35
N VAL A 18 1.46 -13.52 -3.79
CA VAL A 18 1.42 -14.57 -2.77
C VAL A 18 1.96 -15.91 -3.30
N TYR A 19 1.67 -16.22 -4.56
CA TYR A 19 2.19 -17.42 -5.23
C TYR A 19 3.73 -17.40 -5.32
N HIS A 20 4.32 -16.27 -5.73
CA HIS A 20 5.77 -16.14 -5.82
C HIS A 20 6.45 -16.05 -4.45
N ALA A 21 5.81 -15.35 -3.50
CA ALA A 21 6.29 -15.23 -2.11
C ALA A 21 6.18 -16.54 -1.33
N LYS A 22 5.37 -17.52 -1.82
CA LYS A 22 5.03 -18.78 -1.13
C LYS A 22 4.41 -18.55 0.26
N GLY A 23 3.73 -17.43 0.44
CA GLY A 23 3.08 -17.05 1.69
C GLY A 23 2.46 -15.65 1.59
N GLY A 24 1.56 -15.34 2.50
CA GLY A 24 0.86 -14.05 2.57
C GLY A 24 -0.47 -14.15 3.29
N HIS A 25 -1.18 -13.04 3.38
CA HIS A 25 -2.43 -12.94 4.14
C HIS A 25 -3.64 -12.71 3.22
N ILE A 26 -3.86 -13.62 2.27
CA ILE A 26 -4.85 -13.52 1.18
C ILE A 26 -6.23 -13.04 1.67
N GLY A 27 -6.75 -13.58 2.77
CA GLY A 27 -8.05 -13.17 3.30
C GLY A 27 -8.09 -11.69 3.68
N GLY A 28 -7.03 -11.21 4.32
CA GLY A 28 -6.87 -9.81 4.68
C GLY A 28 -6.70 -8.90 3.47
N ASP A 29 -5.88 -9.33 2.50
CA ASP A 29 -5.66 -8.61 1.24
C ASP A 29 -6.95 -8.46 0.44
N MET A 30 -7.69 -9.56 0.26
CA MET A 30 -8.97 -9.56 -0.46
C MET A 30 -10.02 -8.69 0.22
N SER A 31 -9.97 -8.55 1.55
CA SER A 31 -10.90 -7.70 2.31
C SER A 31 -10.61 -6.20 2.17
N VAL A 32 -9.35 -5.80 1.91
CA VAL A 32 -8.96 -4.39 1.87
C VAL A 32 -8.82 -3.83 0.45
N ILE A 33 -8.66 -4.70 -0.56
CA ILE A 33 -8.29 -4.26 -1.90
C ILE A 33 -9.29 -3.32 -2.56
N ASP A 34 -10.59 -3.50 -2.34
CA ASP A 34 -11.61 -2.60 -2.89
C ASP A 34 -11.51 -1.21 -2.28
N THR A 35 -11.24 -1.12 -0.97
CA THR A 35 -11.00 0.15 -0.29
C THR A 35 -9.75 0.84 -0.84
N LEU A 36 -8.64 0.11 -0.96
CA LEU A 36 -7.40 0.66 -1.53
C LEU A 36 -7.59 1.12 -2.98
N ASN A 37 -8.30 0.33 -3.79
CA ASN A 37 -8.61 0.70 -5.17
C ASN A 37 -9.38 2.02 -5.26
N VAL A 38 -10.38 2.23 -4.42
CA VAL A 38 -11.14 3.49 -4.38
C VAL A 38 -10.26 4.63 -3.89
N LEU A 39 -9.54 4.45 -2.80
CA LEU A 39 -8.68 5.48 -2.23
C LEU A 39 -7.64 5.96 -3.25
N TYR A 40 -6.80 5.08 -3.75
CA TYR A 40 -5.68 5.45 -4.62
C TYR A 40 -6.09 5.86 -6.03
N ASN A 41 -7.20 5.34 -6.55
CA ASN A 41 -7.61 5.61 -7.94
C ASN A 41 -8.70 6.67 -8.07
N LYS A 42 -9.33 7.12 -6.98
CA LYS A 42 -10.43 8.08 -7.07
C LYS A 42 -10.42 9.18 -6.01
N GLN A 43 -9.96 8.91 -4.79
CA GLN A 43 -10.13 9.84 -3.67
C GLN A 43 -8.86 10.59 -3.33
N MET A 44 -7.73 9.90 -3.25
CA MET A 44 -6.50 10.47 -2.74
C MET A 44 -5.73 11.27 -3.80
N ASN A 45 -5.20 12.41 -3.38
CA ASN A 45 -4.21 13.18 -4.12
C ASN A 45 -2.81 12.64 -3.78
N VAL A 46 -2.47 11.47 -4.31
CA VAL A 46 -1.14 10.86 -4.17
C VAL A 46 -0.71 10.19 -5.45
N THR A 47 0.47 10.54 -5.93
CA THR A 47 1.13 10.00 -7.13
C THR A 47 2.62 9.83 -6.86
N PRO A 48 3.35 9.06 -7.69
CA PRO A 48 4.81 8.99 -7.57
C PRO A 48 5.50 10.35 -7.61
N GLU A 49 4.95 11.31 -8.36
CA GLU A 49 5.53 12.64 -8.56
C GLU A 49 5.33 13.54 -7.34
N ASN A 50 4.17 13.45 -6.66
CA ASN A 50 3.86 14.32 -5.53
C ASN A 50 4.06 13.68 -4.16
N PHE A 51 4.52 12.44 -4.09
CA PHE A 51 4.63 11.68 -2.82
C PHE A 51 5.53 12.37 -1.76
N HIS A 52 6.45 13.21 -2.19
CA HIS A 52 7.34 13.96 -1.30
C HIS A 52 6.88 15.41 -1.07
N ASP A 53 5.78 15.84 -1.67
CA ASP A 53 5.20 17.16 -1.45
C ASP A 53 4.49 17.21 -0.09
N PRO A 54 4.51 18.35 0.62
CA PRO A 54 3.82 18.45 1.93
C PRO A 54 2.31 18.28 1.84
N ASP A 55 1.70 18.60 0.70
CA ASP A 55 0.25 18.62 0.50
C ASP A 55 -0.35 17.32 -0.06
N HIS A 56 0.45 16.25 -0.23
CA HIS A 56 -0.09 14.97 -0.67
C HIS A 56 -0.92 14.28 0.44
N ASP A 57 -1.91 13.49 0.03
CA ASP A 57 -2.68 12.69 0.97
C ASP A 57 -1.87 11.51 1.50
N ARG A 58 -1.89 11.31 2.84
CA ARG A 58 -1.12 10.28 3.51
C ARG A 58 -1.96 9.06 3.82
N PHE A 59 -1.44 7.88 3.55
CA PHE A 59 -2.08 6.61 3.85
C PHE A 59 -1.22 5.74 4.75
N ILE A 60 -1.81 5.22 5.82
CA ILE A 60 -1.16 4.29 6.74
C ILE A 60 -1.95 2.99 6.82
N LEU A 61 -1.31 1.88 6.47
CA LEU A 61 -1.90 0.55 6.56
C LEU A 61 -1.72 0.01 7.99
N SER A 62 -2.72 0.22 8.88
CA SER A 62 -2.66 -0.23 10.27
C SER A 62 -2.67 -1.75 10.42
N LYS A 63 -3.31 -2.48 9.49
CA LYS A 63 -3.20 -3.93 9.38
C LYS A 63 -2.06 -4.30 8.41
N GLY A 64 -0.83 -4.04 8.83
CA GLY A 64 0.36 -4.13 7.98
C GLY A 64 0.59 -5.48 7.32
N HIS A 65 0.06 -6.57 7.88
CA HIS A 65 0.12 -7.91 7.28
C HIS A 65 -0.62 -8.04 5.94
N THR A 66 -1.41 -7.03 5.51
CA THR A 66 -2.07 -7.01 4.19
C THR A 66 -1.33 -6.11 3.20
N VAL A 67 -0.02 -6.14 3.25
CA VAL A 67 0.84 -5.29 2.44
C VAL A 67 0.84 -5.69 0.97
N GLU A 68 0.55 -6.95 0.63
CA GLU A 68 0.48 -7.43 -0.73
C GLU A 68 -0.59 -6.65 -1.52
N ALA A 69 -1.74 -6.37 -0.90
CA ALA A 69 -2.76 -5.53 -1.49
C ALA A 69 -2.27 -4.08 -1.71
N LEU A 70 -1.52 -3.52 -0.76
CA LEU A 70 -0.93 -2.19 -0.91
C LEU A 70 0.12 -2.17 -2.02
N TYR A 71 0.99 -3.18 -2.11
CA TYR A 71 1.97 -3.29 -3.19
C TYR A 71 1.30 -3.37 -4.57
N ALA A 72 0.22 -4.15 -4.71
CA ALA A 72 -0.52 -4.24 -5.96
C ALA A 72 -1.05 -2.87 -6.42
N VAL A 73 -1.64 -2.09 -5.53
CA VAL A 73 -2.16 -0.75 -5.84
C VAL A 73 -1.04 0.24 -6.12
N LEU A 74 0.01 0.28 -5.31
CA LEU A 74 1.15 1.19 -5.51
C LEU A 74 1.87 0.91 -6.84
N CYS A 75 2.10 -0.36 -7.16
CA CYS A 75 2.65 -0.76 -8.45
C CYS A 75 1.76 -0.30 -9.62
N GLN A 76 0.46 -0.49 -9.52
CA GLN A 76 -0.49 -0.04 -10.54
C GLN A 76 -0.46 1.49 -10.73
N LYS A 77 -0.24 2.23 -9.63
CA LYS A 77 -0.09 3.70 -9.66
C LYS A 77 1.26 4.17 -10.19
N GLY A 78 2.21 3.27 -10.42
CA GLY A 78 3.52 3.58 -10.98
C GLY A 78 4.60 3.94 -9.95
N PHE A 79 4.38 3.67 -8.66
CA PHE A 79 5.38 3.93 -7.61
C PHE A 79 6.65 3.09 -7.76
N PHE A 80 6.54 1.93 -8.42
CA PHE A 80 7.67 1.06 -8.73
C PHE A 80 7.31 0.10 -9.88
N PRO A 81 8.32 -0.52 -10.54
CA PRO A 81 8.11 -1.42 -11.67
C PRO A 81 7.33 -2.68 -11.31
N ARG A 82 6.57 -3.20 -12.26
CA ARG A 82 5.73 -4.39 -12.06
C ARG A 82 6.53 -5.67 -11.75
N GLU A 83 7.71 -5.79 -12.30
CA GLU A 83 8.64 -6.89 -12.05
C GLU A 83 9.03 -7.02 -10.58
N ASP A 84 9.03 -5.92 -9.84
CA ASP A 84 9.35 -5.89 -8.41
C ASP A 84 8.33 -6.69 -7.56
N LEU A 85 7.08 -6.83 -8.03
CA LEU A 85 6.07 -7.63 -7.33
C LEU A 85 6.48 -9.09 -7.14
N LYS A 86 7.30 -9.64 -8.04
CA LYS A 86 7.82 -11.01 -7.93
C LYS A 86 8.90 -11.17 -6.88
N THR A 87 9.44 -10.07 -6.38
CA THR A 87 10.50 -10.07 -5.37
C THR A 87 9.95 -9.96 -3.94
N VAL A 88 8.64 -9.80 -3.77
CA VAL A 88 8.01 -9.69 -2.45
C VAL A 88 8.39 -10.90 -1.59
N SER A 89 8.85 -10.63 -0.36
CA SER A 89 9.31 -11.63 0.61
C SER A 89 10.47 -12.52 0.15
N GLN A 90 11.19 -12.11 -0.91
CA GLN A 90 12.41 -12.80 -1.33
C GLN A 90 13.63 -12.27 -0.58
N TYR A 91 14.68 -13.07 -0.53
CA TYR A 91 15.95 -12.69 0.11
C TYR A 91 16.51 -11.39 -0.51
N LEU A 92 16.95 -10.48 0.32
CA LEU A 92 17.45 -9.14 -0.03
C LEU A 92 16.43 -8.19 -0.69
N SER A 93 15.16 -8.56 -0.79
CA SER A 93 14.13 -7.65 -1.28
C SER A 93 13.80 -6.58 -0.25
N LYS A 94 13.55 -5.33 -0.72
CA LYS A 94 12.97 -4.28 0.12
C LYS A 94 11.46 -4.44 0.33
N TYR A 95 10.82 -5.27 -0.50
CA TYR A 95 9.38 -5.57 -0.43
C TYR A 95 9.15 -6.73 0.54
N ILE A 96 9.12 -6.43 1.81
CA ILE A 96 8.92 -7.39 2.90
C ILE A 96 7.42 -7.59 3.19
N GLY A 97 7.06 -8.58 4.01
CA GLY A 97 5.68 -8.92 4.36
C GLY A 97 4.93 -7.91 5.23
N HIS A 98 5.46 -6.71 5.42
CA HIS A 98 4.84 -5.57 6.11
C HIS A 98 5.28 -4.26 5.47
N PRO A 99 4.50 -3.15 5.60
CA PRO A 99 4.89 -1.86 5.08
C PRO A 99 6.25 -1.40 5.59
N ASN A 100 7.09 -0.95 4.65
CA ASN A 100 8.43 -0.46 4.91
C ASN A 100 8.64 0.84 4.12
N ASN A 101 8.95 1.92 4.80
CA ASN A 101 9.14 3.24 4.19
C ASN A 101 10.38 3.37 3.28
N LYS A 102 11.15 2.30 3.11
CA LYS A 102 12.14 2.20 2.03
C LYS A 102 11.51 1.91 0.66
N VAL A 103 10.25 1.53 0.63
CA VAL A 103 9.45 1.34 -0.59
C VAL A 103 8.75 2.66 -0.91
N ASN A 104 8.94 3.15 -2.15
CA ASN A 104 8.29 4.37 -2.61
C ASN A 104 6.76 4.22 -2.54
N GLY A 105 6.06 5.22 -1.98
CA GLY A 105 4.61 5.20 -1.76
C GLY A 105 4.19 4.69 -0.37
N ILE A 106 5.12 4.31 0.50
CA ILE A 106 4.83 3.89 1.88
C ILE A 106 5.33 4.93 2.87
N GLU A 107 4.39 5.54 3.62
CA GLU A 107 4.66 6.62 4.57
C GLU A 107 5.42 6.15 5.81
N MET A 108 5.04 5.00 6.36
CA MET A 108 5.66 4.49 7.59
C MET A 108 5.66 2.97 7.67
N ASN A 109 6.57 2.46 8.47
CA ASN A 109 6.62 1.05 8.82
C ASN A 109 5.44 0.71 9.73
N SER A 110 4.76 -0.38 9.45
CA SER A 110 3.71 -0.91 10.31
C SER A 110 3.80 -2.44 10.41
N GLY A 111 3.07 -3.03 11.35
CA GLY A 111 3.10 -4.47 11.62
C GLY A 111 2.37 -4.80 12.91
N SER A 112 2.53 -3.98 13.95
CA SER A 112 1.72 -4.09 15.17
C SER A 112 0.30 -3.59 14.87
N LEU A 113 -0.68 -4.50 14.99
CA LEU A 113 -2.08 -4.20 14.70
C LEU A 113 -2.62 -3.08 15.59
N GLY A 114 -3.29 -2.10 14.96
CA GLY A 114 -3.82 -0.93 15.64
C GLY A 114 -2.85 0.26 15.77
N HIS A 115 -1.54 0.03 15.69
CA HIS A 115 -0.52 1.08 15.83
C HIS A 115 -0.65 2.19 14.77
N GLY A 116 -1.01 1.82 13.54
CA GLY A 116 -1.15 2.78 12.44
C GLY A 116 -2.18 3.87 12.70
N LEU A 117 -3.26 3.57 13.42
CA LEU A 117 -4.28 4.57 13.79
C LEU A 117 -3.70 5.69 14.66
N SER A 118 -2.95 5.33 15.71
CA SER A 118 -2.33 6.32 16.60
C SER A 118 -1.33 7.22 15.86
N VAL A 119 -0.54 6.64 14.96
CA VAL A 119 0.39 7.42 14.13
C VAL A 119 -0.34 8.33 13.15
N ALA A 120 -1.41 7.83 12.50
CA ALA A 120 -2.22 8.63 11.59
C ALA A 120 -2.86 9.84 12.30
N ILE A 121 -3.31 9.68 13.54
CA ILE A 121 -3.82 10.77 14.36
C ILE A 121 -2.73 11.83 14.61
N GLY A 122 -1.51 11.39 14.98
CA GLY A 122 -0.38 12.29 15.17
C GLY A 122 -0.03 13.08 13.90
N MET A 123 0.01 12.41 12.75
CA MET A 123 0.24 13.07 11.45
C MET A 123 -0.85 14.07 11.11
N ALA A 124 -2.13 13.72 11.35
CA ALA A 124 -3.25 14.63 11.09
C ALA A 124 -3.21 15.86 11.98
N LEU A 125 -2.83 15.72 13.25
CA LEU A 125 -2.65 16.85 14.17
C LEU A 125 -1.48 17.74 13.72
N ALA A 126 -0.34 17.17 13.36
CA ALA A 126 0.81 17.91 12.83
C ALA A 126 0.41 18.71 11.56
N GLY A 127 -0.24 18.07 10.60
CA GLY A 127 -0.69 18.74 9.39
C GLY A 127 -1.70 19.89 9.63
N LYS A 128 -2.46 19.85 10.73
CA LYS A 128 -3.31 20.99 11.13
C LYS A 128 -2.52 22.14 11.77
N MET A 129 -1.37 21.84 12.36
CA MET A 129 -0.51 22.88 12.98
C MET A 129 0.36 23.58 11.94
N ASP A 130 0.70 22.89 10.85
CA ASP A 130 1.53 23.40 9.76
C ASP A 130 0.77 24.30 8.77
N LYS A 131 -0.56 24.36 8.89
CA LYS A 131 -1.47 25.22 8.09
C LYS A 131 -1.96 26.39 8.92
#